data_24e634d2492587e0ec40e5c73fa7352e
#
_entry.id   24e634d2492587e0ec40e5c73fa7352e
#
_cell.length_a   1.000
_cell.length_b   1.000
_cell.length_c   1.000
_cell.angle_alpha   90.00
_cell.angle_beta   90.00
_cell.angle_gamma   90.00
#
_symmetry.space_group_name_H-M   'P 1'
#
loop_
_entity.id
_entity.type
_entity.pdbx_description
1 polymer ?
#
loop_
_entity_poly.entity_id
_entity_poly.type
_entity_poly.pdbx_seq_one_letter_code
_entity_poly.pdbx_strand_id
1 'polypeptide(L)'
;MKRLFKYTLIALAAILVLPAAFLCGLYLTADMEQPAVTIDTAAYRVTNHGGYTTCHGSFLRRNPHGLWELYTAGPPEESGAAAGALTAGLMHYQEQVFVDQIREFVPSEGYLKFLGGMIRIFNRNLGRHVPEEYRREIYARSLYCSHDFDAIGTPYERQLNYHAAHDIGHAMSQYMLVGCSSFAAWGGASDDGKPVVGRNFDFYMGDDFARNKIVTFCRPQAGYPFASIGWAGMIGVLSGMNSEGLTVTINAAKGPVPLASATPISILAREILQHAATIAEALEIARRRDTFVSESLLVASARDGRAAIIEKTPRRTVLYEGDGEYLICTNHYQSEAFDDDGDNRENIAMTDSPHRFARLEELMAANAPLGVPAAAAMLRDQRGTGGKDIGVGNDCSVNQSIAHHSVIFKPATLQMWVSTSPWQGGAFVCYDLGAILRNPDPAAELYDSAQEIPSDTAYLARDYPRVVAYRQLGARIRRAMKAGRKADGELIETFAQTNPQNFHTWKLLGEYYLSQGDDGRAAQSFGKALEAGIPRRDELLAIERLKSECKP
;
A
#
# COMPACT_ATOMS: atom_id res chain seq x y z
N MET A 1 -46.08 -38.35 1.92
CA MET A 1 -44.69 -38.33 2.34
C MET A 1 -43.70 -38.47 1.18
N LYS A 2 -43.67 -39.53 0.37
CA LYS A 2 -42.66 -39.73 -0.70
C LYS A 2 -42.61 -38.60 -1.77
N ARG A 3 -43.74 -38.02 -2.16
CA ARG A 3 -43.76 -36.89 -3.12
C ARG A 3 -43.21 -35.59 -2.51
N LEU A 4 -43.58 -35.29 -1.27
CA LEU A 4 -43.09 -34.12 -0.56
C LEU A 4 -41.56 -34.19 -0.39
N PHE A 5 -41.03 -35.34 0.06
CA PHE A 5 -39.61 -35.60 0.19
C PHE A 5 -38.85 -35.42 -1.15
N LYS A 6 -39.43 -35.93 -2.27
CA LYS A 6 -38.85 -35.75 -3.61
C LYS A 6 -38.80 -34.28 -4.03
N TYR A 7 -39.85 -33.48 -3.78
CA TYR A 7 -39.85 -32.05 -4.09
C TYR A 7 -38.90 -31.26 -3.21
N THR A 8 -38.76 -31.62 -1.92
CA THR A 8 -37.79 -31.02 -1.01
C THR A 8 -36.36 -31.32 -1.47
N LEU A 9 -36.06 -32.54 -1.90
CA LEU A 9 -34.74 -32.91 -2.45
C LEU A 9 -34.45 -32.18 -3.76
N ILE A 10 -35.42 -32.03 -4.67
CA ILE A 10 -35.28 -31.28 -5.92
C ILE A 10 -35.06 -29.80 -5.62
N ALA A 11 -35.78 -29.21 -4.66
CA ALA A 11 -35.62 -27.82 -4.26
C ALA A 11 -34.23 -27.58 -3.63
N LEU A 12 -33.78 -28.48 -2.75
CA LEU A 12 -32.43 -28.43 -2.16
C LEU A 12 -31.32 -28.58 -3.22
N ALA A 13 -31.51 -29.52 -4.16
CA ALA A 13 -30.57 -29.67 -5.27
C ALA A 13 -30.54 -28.43 -6.17
N ALA A 14 -31.70 -27.82 -6.47
CA ALA A 14 -31.78 -26.59 -7.25
C ALA A 14 -31.09 -25.41 -6.52
N ILE A 15 -31.25 -25.28 -5.21
CA ILE A 15 -30.60 -24.24 -4.39
C ILE A 15 -29.07 -24.37 -4.40
N LEU A 16 -28.54 -25.57 -4.56
CA LEU A 16 -27.07 -25.77 -4.63
C LEU A 16 -26.55 -25.74 -6.06
N VAL A 17 -27.22 -26.41 -6.99
CA VAL A 17 -26.77 -26.58 -8.38
C VAL A 17 -26.89 -25.28 -9.20
N LEU A 18 -28.00 -24.53 -9.06
CA LEU A 18 -28.19 -23.31 -9.83
C LEU A 18 -27.16 -22.21 -9.52
N PRO A 19 -26.85 -21.89 -8.24
CA PRO A 19 -25.75 -20.96 -7.93
C PRO A 19 -24.38 -21.46 -8.38
N ALA A 20 -24.11 -22.76 -8.23
CA ALA A 20 -22.85 -23.35 -8.68
C ALA A 20 -22.71 -23.26 -10.21
N ALA A 21 -23.77 -23.57 -10.97
CA ALA A 21 -23.79 -23.45 -12.42
C ALA A 21 -23.65 -21.98 -12.86
N PHE A 22 -24.29 -21.05 -12.15
CA PHE A 22 -24.17 -19.62 -12.40
C PHE A 22 -22.74 -19.13 -12.17
N LEU A 23 -22.11 -19.48 -11.03
CA LEU A 23 -20.72 -19.13 -10.75
C LEU A 23 -19.75 -19.76 -11.75
N CYS A 24 -19.99 -21.00 -12.14
CA CYS A 24 -19.23 -21.67 -13.19
C CYS A 24 -19.37 -20.93 -14.53
N GLY A 25 -20.57 -20.50 -14.89
CA GLY A 25 -20.81 -19.66 -16.05
C GLY A 25 -20.03 -18.32 -16.00
N LEU A 26 -20.07 -17.63 -14.87
CA LEU A 26 -19.29 -16.41 -14.66
C LEU A 26 -17.77 -16.66 -14.77
N TYR A 27 -17.28 -17.76 -14.22
CA TYR A 27 -15.87 -18.14 -14.30
C TYR A 27 -15.43 -18.43 -15.74
N LEU A 28 -16.22 -19.20 -16.50
CA LEU A 28 -15.93 -19.58 -17.89
C LEU A 28 -16.05 -18.42 -18.88
N THR A 29 -16.92 -17.44 -18.58
CA THR A 29 -17.12 -16.24 -19.40
C THR A 29 -16.31 -15.04 -18.93
N ALA A 30 -15.49 -15.19 -17.88
CA ALA A 30 -14.61 -14.13 -17.42
C ALA A 30 -13.57 -13.81 -18.50
N ASP A 31 -13.64 -12.58 -19.01
CA ASP A 31 -12.72 -12.05 -20.01
C ASP A 31 -12.09 -10.76 -19.46
N MET A 32 -10.78 -10.81 -19.23
CA MET A 32 -10.01 -9.66 -18.79
C MET A 32 -9.49 -8.81 -19.96
N GLU A 33 -10.04 -9.01 -21.16
CA GLU A 33 -9.73 -8.27 -22.38
C GLU A 33 -8.22 -8.16 -22.65
N GLN A 34 -7.57 -9.33 -22.77
CA GLN A 34 -6.16 -9.37 -23.17
C GLN A 34 -5.99 -8.65 -24.51
N PRO A 35 -5.04 -7.68 -24.62
CA PRO A 35 -4.82 -6.94 -25.87
C PRO A 35 -4.41 -7.85 -27.00
N ALA A 36 -4.93 -7.61 -28.20
CA ALA A 36 -4.56 -8.32 -29.44
C ALA A 36 -3.25 -7.74 -30.02
N VAL A 37 -2.16 -7.82 -29.24
CA VAL A 37 -0.83 -7.31 -29.62
C VAL A 37 0.14 -8.49 -29.71
N THR A 38 0.91 -8.54 -30.80
CA THR A 38 1.99 -9.53 -30.95
C THR A 38 3.33 -8.86 -30.62
N ILE A 39 4.07 -9.45 -29.68
CA ILE A 39 5.37 -8.96 -29.23
C ILE A 39 6.38 -10.08 -29.45
N ASP A 40 7.40 -9.78 -30.24
CA ASP A 40 8.56 -10.67 -30.38
C ASP A 40 9.49 -10.49 -29.16
N THR A 41 9.30 -11.34 -28.15
CA THR A 41 10.11 -11.29 -26.92
C THR A 41 11.61 -11.53 -27.18
N ALA A 42 11.99 -12.21 -28.27
CA ALA A 42 13.38 -12.44 -28.63
C ALA A 42 14.11 -11.16 -29.06
N ALA A 43 13.38 -10.13 -29.48
CA ALA A 43 13.95 -8.82 -29.83
C ALA A 43 14.40 -8.04 -28.57
N TYR A 44 13.80 -8.29 -27.39
CA TYR A 44 14.07 -7.54 -26.15
C TYR A 44 15.21 -8.18 -25.34
N ARG A 45 16.42 -8.12 -25.90
CA ARG A 45 17.62 -8.67 -25.25
C ARG A 45 18.19 -7.70 -24.22
N VAL A 46 18.39 -8.21 -23.01
CA VAL A 46 19.04 -7.46 -21.93
C VAL A 46 20.54 -7.47 -22.14
N THR A 47 21.15 -6.29 -22.17
CA THR A 47 22.61 -6.11 -22.22
C THR A 47 23.12 -5.67 -20.87
N ASN A 48 24.11 -6.38 -20.32
CA ASN A 48 24.72 -6.07 -19.03
C ASN A 48 25.99 -5.22 -19.23
N HIS A 49 26.08 -4.10 -18.50
CA HIS A 49 27.20 -3.14 -18.52
C HIS A 49 28.00 -3.12 -17.21
N GLY A 50 27.80 -4.12 -16.32
CA GLY A 50 28.48 -4.24 -15.04
C GLY A 50 27.76 -3.54 -13.88
N GLY A 51 27.39 -2.28 -14.02
CA GLY A 51 26.67 -1.50 -12.99
C GLY A 51 25.18 -1.29 -13.29
N TYR A 52 24.77 -1.53 -14.53
CA TYR A 52 23.39 -1.38 -15.01
C TYR A 52 23.12 -2.33 -16.18
N THR A 53 21.86 -2.53 -16.48
CA THR A 53 21.39 -3.31 -17.63
C THR A 53 20.52 -2.45 -18.54
N THR A 54 20.56 -2.70 -19.86
CA THR A 54 19.76 -1.96 -20.84
C THR A 54 18.94 -2.91 -21.71
N CYS A 55 17.78 -2.41 -22.17
CA CYS A 55 16.92 -3.07 -23.14
C CYS A 55 16.06 -2.03 -23.88
N HIS A 56 16.16 -1.93 -25.21
CA HIS A 56 15.34 -1.03 -26.05
C HIS A 56 15.21 0.41 -25.49
N GLY A 57 16.34 1.06 -25.17
CA GLY A 57 16.33 2.43 -24.64
C GLY A 57 15.87 2.57 -23.18
N SER A 58 15.44 1.47 -22.57
CA SER A 58 15.16 1.38 -21.14
C SER A 58 16.36 0.83 -20.38
N PHE A 59 16.47 1.11 -19.08
CA PHE A 59 17.52 0.55 -18.25
C PHE A 59 17.06 0.25 -16.83
N LEU A 60 17.77 -0.66 -16.17
CA LEU A 60 17.63 -0.99 -14.76
C LEU A 60 19.00 -0.94 -14.09
N ARG A 61 19.07 -0.30 -12.94
CA ARG A 61 20.25 -0.27 -12.09
C ARG A 61 19.84 -0.37 -10.62
N ARG A 62 20.81 -0.70 -9.77
CA ARG A 62 20.63 -0.62 -8.32
C ARG A 62 21.63 0.40 -7.77
N ASN A 63 21.15 1.43 -7.07
CA ASN A 63 22.02 2.42 -6.50
C ASN A 63 22.72 1.92 -5.21
N PRO A 64 23.78 2.60 -4.71
CA PRO A 64 24.48 2.21 -3.50
C PRO A 64 23.61 2.14 -2.24
N HIS A 65 22.49 2.85 -2.22
CA HIS A 65 21.51 2.83 -1.11
C HIS A 65 20.52 1.66 -1.18
N GLY A 66 20.64 0.80 -2.23
CA GLY A 66 19.84 -0.40 -2.39
C GLY A 66 18.50 -0.21 -3.09
N LEU A 67 18.17 1.01 -3.56
CA LEU A 67 17.00 1.26 -4.40
C LEU A 67 17.26 0.79 -5.83
N TRP A 68 16.27 0.14 -6.43
CA TRP A 68 16.26 -0.12 -7.85
C TRP A 68 15.75 1.10 -8.61
N GLU A 69 16.39 1.44 -9.70
CA GLU A 69 16.09 2.58 -10.56
C GLU A 69 15.79 2.03 -11.97
N LEU A 70 14.52 2.11 -12.37
CA LEU A 70 14.02 1.65 -13.67
C LEU A 70 13.65 2.87 -14.51
N TYR A 71 14.29 3.03 -15.66
CA TYR A 71 13.87 3.99 -16.68
C TYR A 71 13.18 3.27 -17.83
N THR A 72 12.02 3.78 -18.24
CA THR A 72 11.27 3.27 -19.41
C THR A 72 10.85 4.41 -20.31
N ALA A 73 10.87 4.18 -21.63
CA ALA A 73 10.46 5.16 -22.61
C ALA A 73 9.79 4.50 -23.82
N GLY A 74 8.88 5.23 -24.48
CA GLY A 74 8.28 4.83 -25.74
C GLY A 74 6.83 4.32 -25.65
N PRO A 75 6.35 3.63 -26.70
CA PRO A 75 5.02 3.05 -26.75
C PRO A 75 4.76 2.05 -25.61
N PRO A 76 3.50 1.88 -25.17
CA PRO A 76 3.18 1.02 -24.03
C PRO A 76 3.70 -0.41 -24.13
N GLU A 77 3.57 -1.04 -25.30
CA GLU A 77 4.05 -2.41 -25.54
C GLU A 77 5.57 -2.51 -25.53
N GLU A 78 6.28 -1.52 -26.05
CA GLU A 78 7.74 -1.51 -26.10
C GLU A 78 8.32 -1.27 -24.70
N SER A 79 7.80 -0.24 -24.00
CA SER A 79 8.20 0.07 -22.62
C SER A 79 7.86 -1.07 -21.66
N GLY A 80 6.68 -1.70 -21.83
CA GLY A 80 6.26 -2.86 -21.06
C GLY A 80 7.16 -4.08 -21.28
N ALA A 81 7.48 -4.42 -22.54
CA ALA A 81 8.36 -5.54 -22.87
C ALA A 81 9.79 -5.32 -22.37
N ALA A 82 10.35 -4.12 -22.58
CA ALA A 82 11.68 -3.77 -22.09
C ALA A 82 11.75 -3.84 -20.55
N ALA A 83 10.77 -3.26 -19.85
CA ALA A 83 10.69 -3.33 -18.39
C ALA A 83 10.52 -4.77 -17.90
N GLY A 84 9.68 -5.57 -18.58
CA GLY A 84 9.49 -6.99 -18.28
C GLY A 84 10.80 -7.76 -18.37
N ALA A 85 11.53 -7.61 -19.49
CA ALA A 85 12.83 -8.25 -19.70
C ALA A 85 13.86 -7.83 -18.63
N LEU A 86 13.94 -6.52 -18.31
CA LEU A 86 14.87 -5.99 -17.32
C LEU A 86 14.55 -6.44 -15.89
N THR A 87 13.26 -6.60 -15.55
CA THR A 87 12.82 -6.86 -14.18
C THR A 87 12.29 -8.27 -13.93
N ALA A 88 12.44 -9.21 -14.87
CA ALA A 88 11.89 -10.56 -14.78
C ALA A 88 12.20 -11.26 -13.44
N GLY A 89 13.46 -11.23 -12.99
CA GLY A 89 13.86 -11.82 -11.71
C GLY A 89 13.26 -11.09 -10.50
N LEU A 90 13.10 -9.78 -10.58
CA LEU A 90 12.46 -8.98 -9.52
C LEU A 90 10.95 -9.22 -9.48
N MET A 91 10.29 -9.40 -10.63
CA MET A 91 8.85 -9.76 -10.70
C MET A 91 8.62 -11.14 -10.09
N HIS A 92 9.45 -12.13 -10.43
CA HIS A 92 9.36 -13.46 -9.83
C HIS A 92 9.52 -13.41 -8.30
N TYR A 93 10.55 -12.70 -7.81
CA TYR A 93 10.75 -12.50 -6.38
C TYR A 93 9.53 -11.86 -5.71
N GLN A 94 9.01 -10.78 -6.30
CA GLN A 94 7.88 -10.04 -5.74
C GLN A 94 6.61 -10.91 -5.67
N GLU A 95 6.36 -11.68 -6.73
CA GLU A 95 5.23 -12.61 -6.82
C GLU A 95 5.37 -13.75 -5.81
N GLN A 96 6.57 -14.32 -5.65
CA GLN A 96 6.86 -15.36 -4.66
C GLN A 96 6.57 -14.86 -3.23
N VAL A 97 7.12 -13.70 -2.86
CA VAL A 97 6.91 -13.11 -1.51
C VAL A 97 5.42 -12.85 -1.26
N PHE A 98 4.70 -12.32 -2.26
CA PHE A 98 3.28 -12.04 -2.15
C PHE A 98 2.46 -13.33 -1.96
N VAL A 99 2.72 -14.35 -2.77
CA VAL A 99 2.01 -15.65 -2.68
C VAL A 99 2.35 -16.37 -1.39
N ASP A 100 3.60 -16.35 -0.94
CA ASP A 100 4.01 -16.97 0.33
C ASP A 100 3.34 -16.30 1.53
N GLN A 101 3.20 -14.97 1.51
CA GLN A 101 2.47 -14.25 2.56
C GLN A 101 0.97 -14.64 2.58
N ILE A 102 0.34 -14.80 1.40
CA ILE A 102 -1.05 -15.28 1.33
C ILE A 102 -1.15 -16.72 1.89
N ARG A 103 -0.18 -17.59 1.61
CA ARG A 103 -0.15 -18.97 2.12
C ARG A 103 -0.06 -19.05 3.64
N GLU A 104 0.45 -18.03 4.33
CA GLU A 104 0.42 -18.01 5.80
C GLU A 104 -1.01 -17.91 6.37
N PHE A 105 -1.92 -17.28 5.64
CA PHE A 105 -3.32 -17.10 6.03
C PHE A 105 -4.25 -18.15 5.42
N VAL A 106 -3.86 -18.77 4.32
CA VAL A 106 -4.65 -19.73 3.56
C VAL A 106 -4.30 -21.15 3.98
N PRO A 107 -5.29 -21.98 4.43
CA PRO A 107 -5.01 -23.28 5.06
C PRO A 107 -4.51 -24.37 4.10
N SER A 108 -4.73 -24.22 2.77
CA SER A 108 -4.33 -25.25 1.79
C SER A 108 -4.24 -24.70 0.36
N GLU A 109 -3.48 -25.41 -0.50
CA GLU A 109 -3.39 -25.10 -1.94
C GLU A 109 -4.76 -25.20 -2.65
N GLY A 110 -5.64 -26.10 -2.22
CA GLY A 110 -7.00 -26.19 -2.76
C GLY A 110 -7.83 -24.94 -2.45
N TYR A 111 -7.67 -24.38 -1.26
CA TYR A 111 -8.33 -23.14 -0.87
C TYR A 111 -7.72 -21.93 -1.58
N LEU A 112 -6.41 -21.90 -1.80
CA LEU A 112 -5.75 -20.87 -2.60
C LEU A 112 -6.29 -20.83 -4.05
N LYS A 113 -6.44 -22.00 -4.69
CA LYS A 113 -7.06 -22.13 -6.02
C LYS A 113 -8.52 -21.66 -6.03
N PHE A 114 -9.29 -22.00 -5.00
CA PHE A 114 -10.65 -21.54 -4.83
C PHE A 114 -10.72 -20.01 -4.75
N LEU A 115 -9.86 -19.38 -3.93
CA LEU A 115 -9.76 -17.93 -3.83
C LEU A 115 -9.35 -17.29 -5.17
N GLY A 116 -8.40 -17.87 -5.89
CA GLY A 116 -8.04 -17.43 -7.25
C GLY A 116 -9.24 -17.46 -8.20
N GLY A 117 -10.06 -18.50 -8.14
CA GLY A 117 -11.30 -18.60 -8.91
C GLY A 117 -12.33 -17.51 -8.53
N MET A 118 -12.46 -17.21 -7.24
CA MET A 118 -13.34 -16.13 -6.76
C MET A 118 -12.84 -14.75 -7.22
N ILE A 119 -11.53 -14.50 -7.16
CA ILE A 119 -10.90 -13.27 -7.67
C ILE A 119 -11.14 -13.14 -9.17
N ARG A 120 -11.01 -14.23 -9.95
CA ARG A 120 -11.31 -14.23 -11.40
C ARG A 120 -12.77 -13.84 -11.67
N ILE A 121 -13.74 -14.39 -10.91
CA ILE A 121 -15.16 -14.02 -11.04
C ILE A 121 -15.37 -12.55 -10.65
N PHE A 122 -14.76 -12.09 -9.57
CA PHE A 122 -14.83 -10.70 -9.12
C PHE A 122 -14.27 -9.74 -10.18
N ASN A 123 -13.11 -10.05 -10.74
CA ASN A 123 -12.38 -9.25 -11.71
C ASN A 123 -12.79 -9.54 -13.18
N ARG A 124 -13.87 -10.27 -13.42
CA ARG A 124 -14.28 -10.73 -14.78
C ARG A 124 -14.40 -9.65 -15.85
N ASN A 125 -14.59 -8.40 -15.43
CA ASN A 125 -14.71 -7.24 -16.31
C ASN A 125 -13.56 -6.22 -16.12
N LEU A 126 -12.54 -6.57 -15.35
CA LEU A 126 -11.48 -5.63 -14.96
C LEU A 126 -10.82 -4.97 -16.18
N GLY A 127 -10.58 -5.73 -17.25
CA GLY A 127 -9.96 -5.20 -18.46
C GLY A 127 -10.73 -4.03 -19.08
N ARG A 128 -12.06 -4.02 -19.01
CA ARG A 128 -12.91 -2.92 -19.55
C ARG A 128 -12.72 -1.60 -18.79
N HIS A 129 -12.28 -1.67 -17.56
CA HIS A 129 -12.07 -0.52 -16.69
C HIS A 129 -10.62 -0.01 -16.71
N VAL A 130 -9.72 -0.73 -17.37
CA VAL A 130 -8.32 -0.32 -17.52
C VAL A 130 -8.10 0.21 -18.93
N PRO A 131 -7.60 1.45 -19.11
CA PRO A 131 -7.28 2.00 -20.44
C PRO A 131 -6.44 1.05 -21.28
N GLU A 132 -6.70 1.01 -22.59
CA GLU A 132 -6.03 0.08 -23.50
C GLU A 132 -4.51 0.23 -23.48
N GLU A 133 -4.00 1.46 -23.43
CA GLU A 133 -2.56 1.71 -23.33
C GLU A 133 -1.94 0.99 -22.12
N TYR A 134 -2.58 1.02 -20.96
CA TYR A 134 -2.09 0.36 -19.75
C TYR A 134 -2.26 -1.17 -19.82
N ARG A 135 -3.32 -1.67 -20.45
CA ARG A 135 -3.47 -3.11 -20.72
C ARG A 135 -2.35 -3.62 -21.62
N ARG A 136 -1.99 -2.87 -22.66
CA ARG A 136 -0.88 -3.20 -23.58
C ARG A 136 0.46 -3.22 -22.84
N GLU A 137 0.74 -2.25 -21.98
CA GLU A 137 1.95 -2.22 -21.14
C GLU A 137 1.97 -3.41 -20.16
N ILE A 138 0.86 -3.69 -19.44
CA ILE A 138 0.75 -4.83 -18.52
C ILE A 138 0.94 -6.15 -19.25
N TYR A 139 0.29 -6.33 -20.41
CA TYR A 139 0.40 -7.53 -21.23
C TYR A 139 1.83 -7.76 -21.68
N ALA A 140 2.48 -6.74 -22.26
CA ALA A 140 3.85 -6.83 -22.72
C ALA A 140 4.82 -7.23 -21.60
N ARG A 141 4.64 -6.64 -20.40
CA ARG A 141 5.41 -6.96 -19.20
C ARG A 141 5.16 -8.38 -18.71
N SER A 142 3.92 -8.85 -18.76
CA SER A 142 3.52 -10.17 -18.28
C SER A 142 4.15 -11.33 -19.07
N LEU A 143 4.59 -11.10 -20.30
CA LEU A 143 5.28 -12.11 -21.11
C LEU A 143 6.63 -12.57 -20.52
N TYR A 144 7.15 -11.83 -19.53
CA TYR A 144 8.39 -12.15 -18.81
C TYR A 144 8.15 -12.67 -17.38
N CYS A 145 6.88 -12.90 -16.99
CA CYS A 145 6.55 -13.50 -15.70
C CYS A 145 6.82 -15.00 -15.69
N SER A 146 7.17 -15.53 -14.53
CA SER A 146 7.30 -16.98 -14.31
C SER A 146 5.96 -17.69 -14.47
N HIS A 147 6.00 -18.95 -14.94
CA HIS A 147 4.87 -19.86 -14.99
C HIS A 147 4.65 -20.64 -13.67
N ASP A 148 5.48 -20.41 -12.64
CA ASP A 148 5.38 -21.12 -11.35
C ASP A 148 4.06 -20.84 -10.62
N PHE A 149 3.38 -19.75 -10.96
CA PHE A 149 2.13 -19.31 -10.34
C PHE A 149 0.90 -19.46 -11.24
N ASP A 150 0.97 -20.20 -12.35
CA ASP A 150 -0.15 -20.38 -13.29
C ASP A 150 -1.37 -21.05 -12.66
N ALA A 151 -1.19 -21.71 -11.49
CA ALA A 151 -2.30 -22.26 -10.71
C ALA A 151 -3.32 -21.23 -10.22
N ILE A 152 -2.94 -19.93 -10.18
CA ILE A 152 -3.82 -18.82 -9.74
C ILE A 152 -4.20 -17.86 -10.88
N GLY A 153 -3.85 -18.20 -12.12
CA GLY A 153 -4.20 -17.43 -13.33
C GLY A 153 -3.05 -17.34 -14.32
N THR A 154 -3.35 -16.98 -15.57
CA THR A 154 -2.32 -16.72 -16.58
C THR A 154 -1.43 -15.53 -16.18
N PRO A 155 -0.20 -15.40 -16.72
CA PRO A 155 0.67 -14.26 -16.42
C PRO A 155 -0.01 -12.90 -16.56
N TYR A 156 -0.76 -12.68 -17.64
CA TYR A 156 -1.50 -11.43 -17.84
C TYR A 156 -2.59 -11.21 -16.79
N GLU A 157 -3.41 -12.23 -16.52
CA GLU A 157 -4.47 -12.14 -15.50
C GLU A 157 -3.88 -11.84 -14.11
N ARG A 158 -2.77 -12.48 -13.74
CA ARG A 158 -2.11 -12.23 -12.46
C ARG A 158 -1.61 -10.79 -12.37
N GLN A 159 -0.88 -10.32 -13.38
CA GLN A 159 -0.35 -8.96 -13.41
C GLN A 159 -1.48 -7.92 -13.37
N LEU A 160 -2.55 -8.13 -14.13
CA LEU A 160 -3.73 -7.25 -14.08
C LEU A 160 -4.39 -7.26 -12.69
N ASN A 161 -4.56 -8.44 -12.09
CA ASN A 161 -5.12 -8.61 -10.76
C ASN A 161 -4.25 -7.94 -9.67
N TYR A 162 -2.92 -7.94 -9.81
CA TYR A 162 -2.02 -7.30 -8.84
C TYR A 162 -2.16 -5.78 -8.82
N HIS A 163 -2.61 -5.16 -9.91
CA HIS A 163 -2.95 -3.74 -9.92
C HIS A 163 -4.21 -3.42 -9.12
N ALA A 164 -5.10 -4.39 -8.96
CA ALA A 164 -6.29 -4.32 -8.10
C ALA A 164 -6.04 -4.89 -6.69
N ALA A 165 -4.84 -5.45 -6.41
CA ALA A 165 -4.57 -6.15 -5.14
C ALA A 165 -4.61 -5.22 -3.93
N HIS A 166 -4.15 -3.96 -4.06
CA HIS A 166 -4.29 -2.94 -3.03
C HIS A 166 -5.76 -2.75 -2.65
N ASP A 167 -6.61 -2.58 -3.64
CA ASP A 167 -8.04 -2.31 -3.50
C ASP A 167 -8.77 -3.53 -2.91
N ILE A 168 -8.46 -4.74 -3.41
CA ILE A 168 -9.01 -5.99 -2.89
C ILE A 168 -8.56 -6.22 -1.45
N GLY A 169 -7.29 -6.01 -1.15
CA GLY A 169 -6.73 -6.13 0.19
C GLY A 169 -7.38 -5.18 1.17
N HIS A 170 -7.66 -3.97 0.73
CA HIS A 170 -8.38 -2.98 1.53
C HIS A 170 -9.84 -3.42 1.81
N ALA A 171 -10.55 -3.95 0.82
CA ALA A 171 -11.88 -4.54 1.01
C ALA A 171 -11.86 -5.75 1.98
N MET A 172 -10.71 -6.41 2.13
CA MET A 172 -10.46 -7.54 3.05
C MET A 172 -9.69 -7.11 4.31
N SER A 173 -9.87 -5.91 4.79
CA SER A 173 -9.10 -5.22 5.84
C SER A 173 -8.84 -6.00 7.14
N GLN A 174 -9.52 -7.12 7.37
CA GLN A 174 -9.27 -8.01 8.51
C GLN A 174 -7.94 -8.78 8.44
N TYR A 175 -7.29 -8.81 7.26
CA TYR A 175 -6.11 -9.66 7.02
C TYR A 175 -4.85 -8.87 6.61
N MET A 176 -4.96 -7.59 6.32
CA MET A 176 -3.84 -6.77 5.85
C MET A 176 -3.69 -5.50 6.69
N LEU A 177 -2.45 -5.22 7.08
CA LEU A 177 -2.12 -3.95 7.72
C LEU A 177 -1.94 -2.90 6.61
N VAL A 178 -2.94 -2.07 6.42
CA VAL A 178 -2.94 -0.95 5.49
C VAL A 178 -3.21 0.32 6.29
N GLY A 179 -2.23 1.22 6.32
CA GLY A 179 -2.37 2.53 6.91
C GLY A 179 -1.55 3.53 6.12
N CYS A 180 -2.11 4.64 5.74
CA CYS A 180 -1.37 5.66 5.00
C CYS A 180 -1.43 6.97 5.76
N SER A 181 -0.31 7.70 5.73
CA SER A 181 -0.22 9.04 6.31
C SER A 181 0.41 9.96 5.28
N SER A 182 -0.31 10.98 4.87
CA SER A 182 0.16 11.99 3.92
C SER A 182 -0.14 13.39 4.44
N PHE A 183 0.68 14.35 4.05
CA PHE A 183 0.46 15.76 4.33
C PHE A 183 1.05 16.62 3.21
N ALA A 184 0.54 17.83 3.09
CA ALA A 184 1.10 18.86 2.24
C ALA A 184 1.06 20.20 2.96
N ALA A 185 2.06 21.07 2.73
CA ALA A 185 2.10 22.44 3.22
C ALA A 185 2.53 23.38 2.09
N TRP A 186 2.00 24.60 2.07
CA TRP A 186 2.33 25.65 1.09
C TRP A 186 2.14 27.03 1.73
N GLY A 187 2.37 28.10 0.98
CA GLY A 187 2.21 29.45 1.50
C GLY A 187 3.03 29.69 2.76
N GLY A 188 2.46 30.30 3.79
CA GLY A 188 3.12 30.57 5.07
C GLY A 188 3.41 29.31 5.90
N ALA A 189 2.79 28.17 5.58
CA ALA A 189 3.07 26.90 6.25
C ALA A 189 4.27 26.14 5.66
N SER A 190 4.85 26.60 4.54
CA SER A 190 6.05 26.03 3.91
C SER A 190 7.22 27.01 3.97
N ASP A 191 8.45 26.48 4.09
CA ASP A 191 9.69 27.26 4.29
C ASP A 191 10.03 28.21 3.14
N ASP A 192 9.62 27.91 1.92
CA ASP A 192 9.82 28.72 0.72
C ASP A 192 8.51 29.17 0.05
N GLY A 193 7.38 28.98 0.72
CA GLY A 193 6.04 29.29 0.21
C GLY A 193 5.53 28.36 -0.88
N LYS A 194 6.32 27.36 -1.30
CA LYS A 194 5.95 26.40 -2.34
C LYS A 194 5.47 25.09 -1.73
N PRO A 195 4.65 24.30 -2.46
CA PRO A 195 4.18 23.03 -1.94
C PRO A 195 5.33 22.08 -1.56
N VAL A 196 5.26 21.51 -0.37
CA VAL A 196 6.00 20.36 0.10
C VAL A 196 5.02 19.27 0.51
N VAL A 197 5.25 18.03 0.06
CA VAL A 197 4.36 16.89 0.31
C VAL A 197 5.16 15.77 0.95
N GLY A 198 4.64 15.19 2.02
CA GLY A 198 5.23 14.03 2.67
C GLY A 198 4.24 12.86 2.75
N ARG A 199 4.73 11.62 2.59
CA ARG A 199 3.87 10.44 2.63
C ARG A 199 4.57 9.18 3.10
N ASN A 200 3.92 8.41 4.00
CA ASN A 200 4.19 7.01 4.30
C ASN A 200 3.15 6.12 3.63
N PHE A 201 3.59 5.17 2.81
CA PHE A 201 2.76 4.10 2.27
C PHE A 201 2.91 2.85 3.13
N ASP A 202 2.04 2.72 4.11
CA ASP A 202 2.01 1.60 5.04
C ASP A 202 1.18 0.46 4.43
N PHE A 203 1.86 -0.42 3.72
CA PHE A 203 1.28 -1.61 3.10
C PHE A 203 2.18 -2.81 3.42
N TYR A 204 1.72 -3.65 4.34
CA TYR A 204 2.53 -4.72 4.87
C TYR A 204 2.12 -6.09 4.35
N MET A 205 2.98 -6.66 3.54
CA MET A 205 2.91 -8.04 3.02
C MET A 205 4.19 -8.81 3.39
N GLY A 206 4.59 -8.71 4.68
CA GLY A 206 5.86 -9.23 5.17
C GLY A 206 7.04 -8.27 4.94
N ASP A 207 8.10 -8.45 5.74
CA ASP A 207 9.29 -7.57 5.67
C ASP A 207 10.02 -7.66 4.33
N ASP A 208 9.94 -8.81 3.66
CA ASP A 208 10.59 -9.05 2.37
C ASP A 208 9.89 -8.34 1.19
N PHE A 209 8.59 -8.00 1.33
CA PHE A 209 7.84 -7.33 0.27
C PHE A 209 8.39 -5.93 -0.07
N ALA A 210 8.86 -5.19 0.93
CA ALA A 210 9.43 -3.85 0.76
C ALA A 210 10.94 -3.84 0.43
N ARG A 211 11.59 -5.03 0.32
CA ARG A 211 13.05 -5.15 0.14
C ARG A 211 13.54 -4.59 -1.18
N ASN A 212 12.82 -4.87 -2.28
CA ASN A 212 13.20 -4.49 -3.64
C ASN A 212 12.31 -3.35 -4.16
N LYS A 213 12.34 -2.20 -3.45
CA LYS A 213 11.66 -0.99 -3.93
C LYS A 213 12.24 -0.55 -5.27
N ILE A 214 11.36 -0.15 -6.18
CA ILE A 214 11.72 0.39 -7.49
C ILE A 214 11.25 1.83 -7.58
N VAL A 215 12.17 2.73 -7.91
CA VAL A 215 11.86 4.06 -8.41
C VAL A 215 11.79 3.96 -9.92
N THR A 216 10.61 4.15 -10.48
CA THR A 216 10.38 4.09 -11.91
C THR A 216 10.34 5.50 -12.48
N PHE A 217 11.20 5.79 -13.46
CA PHE A 217 11.18 6.99 -14.28
C PHE A 217 10.58 6.62 -15.62
N CYS A 218 9.37 7.07 -15.87
CA CYS A 218 8.60 6.72 -17.06
C CYS A 218 8.49 7.92 -18.01
N ARG A 219 8.85 7.70 -19.26
CA ARG A 219 8.63 8.65 -20.37
C ARG A 219 7.66 8.01 -21.37
N PRO A 220 6.35 8.10 -21.14
CA PRO A 220 5.35 7.50 -22.01
C PRO A 220 5.34 8.17 -23.39
N GLN A 221 4.79 7.50 -24.39
CA GLN A 221 4.61 8.07 -25.73
C GLN A 221 3.67 9.26 -25.74
N ALA A 222 2.67 9.27 -24.86
CA ALA A 222 1.70 10.35 -24.71
C ALA A 222 1.57 10.75 -23.23
N GLY A 223 1.30 12.03 -22.98
CA GLY A 223 1.21 12.60 -21.65
C GLY A 223 2.55 13.02 -21.07
N TYR A 224 2.57 13.34 -19.79
CA TYR A 224 3.73 13.86 -19.07
C TYR A 224 4.65 12.72 -18.62
N PRO A 225 5.97 12.85 -18.77
CA PRO A 225 6.93 12.00 -18.08
C PRO A 225 6.75 12.11 -16.55
N PHE A 226 6.98 11.02 -15.83
CA PHE A 226 6.80 11.02 -14.39
C PHE A 226 7.74 10.03 -13.69
N ALA A 227 7.87 10.18 -12.38
CA ALA A 227 8.50 9.22 -11.50
C ALA A 227 7.47 8.68 -10.48
N SER A 228 7.58 7.40 -10.15
CA SER A 228 6.75 6.74 -9.14
C SER A 228 7.56 5.72 -8.35
N ILE A 229 7.08 5.39 -7.14
CA ILE A 229 7.69 4.39 -6.27
C ILE A 229 6.74 3.20 -6.15
N GLY A 230 7.27 2.00 -6.37
CA GLY A 230 6.52 0.75 -6.29
C GLY A 230 7.45 -0.47 -6.26
N TRP A 231 6.98 -1.53 -6.87
CA TRP A 231 7.69 -2.81 -6.98
C TRP A 231 7.66 -3.34 -8.41
N ALA A 232 8.42 -4.41 -8.68
CA ALA A 232 8.47 -5.01 -10.01
C ALA A 232 7.10 -5.54 -10.43
N GLY A 233 6.72 -5.29 -11.70
CA GLY A 233 5.40 -5.64 -12.25
C GLY A 233 4.38 -4.52 -12.14
N MET A 234 4.49 -3.60 -11.15
CA MET A 234 3.56 -2.50 -10.96
C MET A 234 3.78 -1.40 -12.00
N ILE A 235 2.74 -1.03 -12.75
CA ILE A 235 2.70 0.15 -13.60
C ILE A 235 1.78 1.25 -13.04
N GLY A 236 0.85 0.87 -12.16
CA GLY A 236 0.01 1.79 -11.42
C GLY A 236 0.83 2.67 -10.48
N VAL A 237 0.28 3.78 -10.07
CA VAL A 237 0.93 4.75 -9.18
C VAL A 237 0.34 4.68 -7.79
N LEU A 238 1.22 4.62 -6.77
CA LEU A 238 0.87 4.70 -5.36
C LEU A 238 1.32 6.03 -4.76
N SER A 239 2.48 6.51 -5.22
CA SER A 239 3.07 7.82 -4.93
C SER A 239 3.92 8.21 -6.13
N GLY A 240 3.77 9.42 -6.63
CA GLY A 240 4.56 9.87 -7.77
C GLY A 240 4.45 11.37 -8.03
N MET A 241 5.34 11.85 -8.91
CA MET A 241 5.38 13.24 -9.40
C MET A 241 5.71 13.26 -10.89
N ASN A 242 5.02 14.09 -11.65
CA ASN A 242 5.28 14.27 -13.09
C ASN A 242 6.17 15.48 -13.38
N SER A 243 6.56 15.64 -14.65
CA SER A 243 7.43 16.71 -15.14
C SER A 243 6.82 18.12 -15.02
N GLU A 244 5.51 18.23 -14.76
CA GLU A 244 4.82 19.49 -14.53
C GLU A 244 4.74 19.87 -13.04
N GLY A 245 5.29 19.02 -12.16
CA GLY A 245 5.21 19.20 -10.72
C GLY A 245 3.81 18.92 -10.16
N LEU A 246 3.05 18.02 -10.78
CA LEU A 246 1.87 17.46 -10.15
C LEU A 246 2.28 16.20 -9.38
N THR A 247 1.88 16.11 -8.11
CA THR A 247 2.07 14.91 -7.27
C THR A 247 0.74 14.22 -7.02
N VAL A 248 0.80 12.90 -6.87
CA VAL A 248 -0.35 12.09 -6.44
C VAL A 248 0.12 11.08 -5.40
N THR A 249 -0.65 10.96 -4.30
CA THR A 249 -0.54 9.88 -3.32
C THR A 249 -1.93 9.31 -3.02
N ILE A 250 -2.04 8.00 -2.85
CA ILE A 250 -3.33 7.34 -2.56
C ILE A 250 -3.39 6.93 -1.09
N ASN A 251 -4.53 7.14 -0.45
CA ASN A 251 -4.79 6.75 0.93
C ASN A 251 -6.14 6.04 0.99
N ALA A 252 -6.14 4.79 1.42
CA ALA A 252 -7.36 4.00 1.56
C ALA A 252 -8.37 4.66 2.53
N ALA A 253 -9.66 4.61 2.20
CA ALA A 253 -10.75 5.03 3.07
C ALA A 253 -11.79 3.91 3.21
N LYS A 254 -12.47 3.82 4.36
CA LYS A 254 -13.48 2.78 4.57
C LYS A 254 -14.67 2.97 3.62
N GLY A 255 -15.19 1.90 3.11
CA GLY A 255 -16.36 1.88 2.25
C GLY A 255 -17.01 0.51 2.18
N PRO A 256 -18.13 0.36 1.47
CA PRO A 256 -18.84 -0.91 1.33
C PRO A 256 -17.98 -1.94 0.60
N VAL A 257 -18.15 -3.22 0.96
CA VAL A 257 -17.51 -4.34 0.26
C VAL A 257 -17.97 -4.37 -1.19
N PRO A 258 -17.08 -4.27 -2.19
CA PRO A 258 -17.47 -4.25 -3.58
C PRO A 258 -17.93 -5.63 -4.07
N LEU A 259 -18.92 -5.66 -4.97
CA LEU A 259 -19.44 -6.89 -5.56
C LEU A 259 -18.78 -7.24 -6.91
N ALA A 260 -18.09 -6.30 -7.50
CA ALA A 260 -17.32 -6.46 -8.75
C ALA A 260 -16.23 -5.40 -8.81
N SER A 261 -15.18 -5.66 -9.59
CA SER A 261 -14.12 -4.69 -9.85
C SER A 261 -14.55 -3.60 -10.84
N ALA A 262 -13.88 -2.45 -10.73
CA ALA A 262 -13.89 -1.36 -11.70
C ALA A 262 -12.45 -0.87 -11.89
N THR A 263 -12.21 0.41 -12.19
CA THR A 263 -10.85 0.94 -12.34
C THR A 263 -10.08 0.83 -11.02
N PRO A 264 -8.94 0.12 -10.97
CA PRO A 264 -8.07 0.11 -9.81
C PRO A 264 -7.58 1.53 -9.48
N ILE A 265 -7.52 1.86 -8.18
CA ILE A 265 -7.11 3.20 -7.76
C ILE A 265 -5.69 3.55 -8.22
N SER A 266 -4.79 2.56 -8.25
CA SER A 266 -3.42 2.74 -8.72
C SER A 266 -3.35 3.09 -10.22
N ILE A 267 -4.28 2.59 -11.02
CA ILE A 267 -4.43 2.91 -12.45
C ILE A 267 -5.02 4.31 -12.62
N LEU A 268 -6.01 4.69 -11.80
CA LEU A 268 -6.53 6.06 -11.78
C LEU A 268 -5.43 7.06 -11.41
N ALA A 269 -4.66 6.78 -10.37
CA ALA A 269 -3.54 7.64 -9.95
C ALA A 269 -2.47 7.74 -11.06
N ARG A 270 -2.21 6.66 -11.81
CA ARG A 270 -1.34 6.68 -12.99
C ARG A 270 -1.89 7.60 -14.08
N GLU A 271 -3.17 7.51 -14.40
CA GLU A 271 -3.80 8.35 -15.42
C GLU A 271 -3.75 9.83 -15.03
N ILE A 272 -4.01 10.17 -13.76
CA ILE A 272 -3.85 11.52 -13.23
C ILE A 272 -2.40 11.98 -13.41
N LEU A 273 -1.43 11.19 -12.98
CA LEU A 273 -0.02 11.57 -13.02
C LEU A 273 0.48 11.76 -14.46
N GLN A 274 -0.01 10.93 -15.39
CA GLN A 274 0.39 10.97 -16.80
C GLN A 274 -0.28 12.12 -17.58
N HIS A 275 -1.48 12.58 -17.18
CA HIS A 275 -2.29 13.46 -18.02
C HIS A 275 -2.77 14.76 -17.35
N ALA A 276 -2.49 14.98 -16.06
CA ALA A 276 -2.83 16.21 -15.36
C ALA A 276 -1.60 17.03 -14.98
N ALA A 277 -1.72 18.34 -15.01
CA ALA A 277 -0.73 19.30 -14.52
C ALA A 277 -1.31 20.20 -13.40
N THR A 278 -2.64 20.19 -13.26
CA THR A 278 -3.37 20.98 -12.27
C THR A 278 -4.32 20.12 -11.45
N ILE A 279 -4.73 20.62 -10.28
CA ILE A 279 -5.71 19.96 -9.41
C ILE A 279 -7.06 19.79 -10.14
N ALA A 280 -7.45 20.79 -10.95
CA ALA A 280 -8.69 20.73 -11.71
C ALA A 280 -8.68 19.61 -12.75
N GLU A 281 -7.58 19.45 -13.51
CA GLU A 281 -7.41 18.35 -14.47
C GLU A 281 -7.40 16.98 -13.77
N ALA A 282 -6.74 16.87 -12.61
CA ALA A 282 -6.74 15.65 -11.79
C ALA A 282 -8.16 15.26 -11.34
N LEU A 283 -8.96 16.25 -10.89
CA LEU A 283 -10.35 16.05 -10.49
C LEU A 283 -11.23 15.58 -11.66
N GLU A 284 -11.06 16.16 -12.84
CA GLU A 284 -11.81 15.76 -14.05
C GLU A 284 -11.49 14.32 -14.47
N ILE A 285 -10.23 13.89 -14.37
CA ILE A 285 -9.84 12.50 -14.62
C ILE A 285 -10.49 11.59 -13.57
N ALA A 286 -10.43 11.96 -12.28
CA ALA A 286 -11.02 11.18 -11.20
C ALA A 286 -12.55 11.03 -11.34
N ARG A 287 -13.25 12.05 -11.83
CA ARG A 287 -14.71 12.02 -12.08
C ARG A 287 -15.12 11.09 -13.22
N ARG A 288 -14.27 10.94 -14.23
CA ARG A 288 -14.56 10.11 -15.41
C ARG A 288 -14.40 8.61 -15.15
N ARG A 289 -13.70 8.20 -14.09
CA ARG A 289 -13.43 6.80 -13.80
C ARG A 289 -14.28 6.29 -12.66
N ASP A 290 -14.93 5.17 -12.89
CA ASP A 290 -15.57 4.40 -11.83
C ASP A 290 -14.51 3.59 -11.08
N THR A 291 -14.46 3.70 -9.76
CA THR A 291 -13.65 2.87 -8.87
C THR A 291 -14.52 1.92 -8.10
N PHE A 292 -13.96 0.88 -7.53
CA PHE A 292 -14.74 -0.09 -6.75
C PHE A 292 -14.45 -0.04 -5.25
N VAL A 293 -13.48 0.80 -4.84
CA VAL A 293 -13.14 1.05 -3.44
C VAL A 293 -13.20 2.54 -3.12
N SER A 294 -13.17 2.83 -1.84
CA SER A 294 -13.16 4.17 -1.27
C SER A 294 -11.73 4.60 -0.99
N GLU A 295 -11.31 5.74 -1.53
CA GLU A 295 -9.93 6.24 -1.48
C GLU A 295 -9.87 7.76 -1.39
N SER A 296 -8.80 8.28 -0.82
CA SER A 296 -8.41 9.69 -0.89
C SER A 296 -7.13 9.83 -1.70
N LEU A 297 -7.12 10.75 -2.67
CA LEU A 297 -5.93 11.09 -3.42
C LEU A 297 -5.47 12.49 -3.01
N LEU A 298 -4.35 12.60 -2.30
CA LEU A 298 -3.73 13.89 -2.04
C LEU A 298 -2.95 14.30 -3.29
N VAL A 299 -3.35 15.41 -3.89
CA VAL A 299 -2.78 15.99 -5.11
C VAL A 299 -2.20 17.34 -4.77
N ALA A 300 -0.93 17.60 -5.10
CA ALA A 300 -0.34 18.93 -5.05
C ALA A 300 0.17 19.33 -6.44
N SER A 301 0.04 20.59 -6.79
CA SER A 301 0.42 21.11 -8.10
C SER A 301 1.35 22.32 -7.95
N ALA A 302 2.48 22.27 -8.63
CA ALA A 302 3.39 23.41 -8.74
C ALA A 302 2.72 24.59 -9.46
N ARG A 303 1.85 24.31 -10.44
CA ARG A 303 1.12 25.35 -11.20
C ARG A 303 0.07 26.05 -10.35
N ASP A 304 -0.66 25.28 -9.50
CA ASP A 304 -1.67 25.85 -8.61
C ASP A 304 -1.04 26.43 -7.32
N GLY A 305 0.21 26.09 -7.02
CA GLY A 305 0.94 26.52 -5.82
C GLY A 305 0.36 25.99 -4.51
N ARG A 306 -0.45 24.93 -4.55
CA ARG A 306 -1.18 24.37 -3.39
C ARG A 306 -1.49 22.88 -3.58
N ALA A 307 -2.16 22.31 -2.58
CA ALA A 307 -2.65 20.93 -2.61
C ALA A 307 -4.18 20.86 -2.40
N ALA A 308 -4.76 19.72 -2.73
CA ALA A 308 -6.14 19.34 -2.42
C ALA A 308 -6.24 17.81 -2.27
N ILE A 309 -7.32 17.33 -1.66
CA ILE A 309 -7.64 15.92 -1.55
C ILE A 309 -8.85 15.61 -2.42
N ILE A 310 -8.71 14.67 -3.34
CA ILE A 310 -9.83 14.11 -4.09
C ILE A 310 -10.35 12.91 -3.30
N GLU A 311 -11.47 13.10 -2.62
CA GLU A 311 -12.18 12.05 -1.88
C GLU A 311 -13.10 11.30 -2.83
N LYS A 312 -12.81 10.02 -3.04
CA LYS A 312 -13.48 9.21 -4.05
C LYS A 312 -14.05 7.93 -3.47
N THR A 313 -15.34 7.74 -3.70
CA THR A 313 -16.05 6.47 -3.49
C THR A 313 -16.52 5.92 -4.84
N PRO A 314 -17.05 4.69 -4.92
CA PRO A 314 -17.69 4.18 -6.12
C PRO A 314 -18.85 5.04 -6.64
N ARG A 315 -19.42 5.91 -5.80
CA ARG A 315 -20.61 6.71 -6.12
C ARG A 315 -20.37 8.21 -6.18
N ARG A 316 -19.33 8.72 -5.52
CA ARG A 316 -19.09 10.17 -5.36
C ARG A 316 -17.60 10.48 -5.55
N THR A 317 -17.34 11.65 -6.11
CA THR A 317 -16.01 12.24 -6.20
C THR A 317 -16.11 13.69 -5.74
N VAL A 318 -15.45 14.02 -4.66
CA VAL A 318 -15.49 15.34 -4.00
C VAL A 318 -14.08 15.88 -3.90
N LEU A 319 -13.92 17.20 -4.09
CA LEU A 319 -12.67 17.90 -3.83
C LEU A 319 -12.72 18.52 -2.45
N TYR A 320 -11.75 18.18 -1.60
CA TYR A 320 -11.54 18.81 -0.30
C TYR A 320 -10.28 19.69 -0.37
N GLU A 321 -10.42 20.97 -0.06
CA GLU A 321 -9.35 21.96 -0.17
C GLU A 321 -8.83 22.44 1.19
N GLY A 322 -9.59 22.20 2.27
CA GLY A 322 -9.29 22.71 3.62
C GLY A 322 -9.40 24.23 3.72
N ASP A 323 -9.22 24.77 4.92
CA ASP A 323 -9.34 26.21 5.20
C ASP A 323 -7.98 26.90 5.39
N GLY A 324 -6.88 26.15 5.33
CA GLY A 324 -5.52 26.63 5.64
C GLY A 324 -4.53 26.44 4.50
N GLU A 325 -3.27 26.63 4.84
CA GLU A 325 -2.13 26.44 3.92
C GLU A 325 -1.42 25.11 4.12
N TYR A 326 -2.10 24.14 4.72
CA TYR A 326 -1.68 22.74 4.81
C TYR A 326 -2.88 21.79 4.78
N LEU A 327 -2.62 20.55 4.43
CA LEU A 327 -3.56 19.44 4.46
C LEU A 327 -2.90 18.21 5.06
N ILE A 328 -3.69 17.43 5.79
CA ILE A 328 -3.34 16.11 6.30
C ILE A 328 -4.33 15.11 5.71
N CYS A 329 -3.83 13.98 5.26
CA CYS A 329 -4.64 12.91 4.71
C CYS A 329 -4.20 11.58 5.34
N THR A 330 -5.10 10.98 6.12
CA THR A 330 -4.93 9.61 6.63
C THR A 330 -5.91 8.67 5.93
N ASN A 331 -6.70 7.90 6.64
CA ASN A 331 -7.58 6.88 6.06
C ASN A 331 -9.07 7.17 6.24
N HIS A 332 -9.47 8.45 6.38
CA HIS A 332 -10.86 8.87 6.48
C HIS A 332 -11.11 10.14 5.66
N TYR A 333 -12.35 10.37 5.29
CA TYR A 333 -12.78 11.57 4.57
C TYR A 333 -13.01 12.75 5.52
N GLN A 334 -12.78 13.96 5.01
CA GLN A 334 -12.78 15.20 5.78
C GLN A 334 -13.82 16.20 5.28
N SER A 335 -14.34 16.06 4.04
CA SER A 335 -15.32 17.00 3.50
C SER A 335 -16.70 16.77 4.13
N GLU A 336 -17.47 17.85 4.30
CA GLU A 336 -18.86 17.83 4.77
C GLU A 336 -19.76 16.87 3.94
N ALA A 337 -19.39 16.61 2.69
CA ALA A 337 -20.11 15.67 1.83
C ALA A 337 -20.14 14.23 2.39
N PHE A 338 -19.27 13.90 3.35
CA PHE A 338 -19.17 12.59 3.98
C PHE A 338 -19.51 12.60 5.48
N ASP A 339 -20.05 13.70 6.01
CA ASP A 339 -20.45 13.79 7.42
C ASP A 339 -21.55 12.77 7.78
N ASP A 340 -22.46 12.50 6.84
CA ASP A 340 -23.53 11.51 7.01
C ASP A 340 -23.17 10.10 6.55
N ASP A 341 -21.94 9.90 6.03
CA ASP A 341 -21.49 8.58 5.59
C ASP A 341 -21.21 7.66 6.76
N GLY A 342 -21.94 6.54 6.85
CA GLY A 342 -21.87 5.61 7.97
C GLY A 342 -20.52 4.91 8.07
N ASP A 343 -19.92 4.54 6.94
CA ASP A 343 -18.61 3.87 6.89
C ASP A 343 -17.50 4.84 7.33
N ASN A 344 -17.56 6.11 6.90
CA ASN A 344 -16.58 7.12 7.32
C ASN A 344 -16.70 7.43 8.82
N ARG A 345 -17.92 7.60 9.35
CA ARG A 345 -18.14 7.82 10.80
C ARG A 345 -17.64 6.65 11.64
N GLU A 346 -17.91 5.42 11.21
CA GLU A 346 -17.40 4.23 11.90
C GLU A 346 -15.88 4.17 11.84
N ASN A 347 -15.28 4.49 10.70
CA ASN A 347 -13.83 4.54 10.54
C ASN A 347 -13.18 5.54 11.49
N ILE A 348 -13.70 6.76 11.55
CA ILE A 348 -13.23 7.80 12.48
C ILE A 348 -13.41 7.36 13.94
N ALA A 349 -14.54 6.76 14.28
CA ALA A 349 -14.84 6.38 15.65
C ALA A 349 -14.04 5.17 16.16
N MET A 350 -13.60 4.26 15.28
CA MET A 350 -13.14 2.93 15.67
C MET A 350 -11.67 2.66 15.38
N THR A 351 -11.03 3.38 14.42
CA THR A 351 -9.70 2.99 13.90
C THR A 351 -8.55 3.88 14.37
N ASP A 352 -7.35 3.58 13.89
CA ASP A 352 -6.11 4.33 14.10
C ASP A 352 -6.03 5.64 13.31
N SER A 353 -6.82 5.77 12.24
CA SER A 353 -6.77 6.90 11.31
C SER A 353 -6.85 8.29 11.97
N PRO A 354 -7.84 8.59 12.85
CA PRO A 354 -7.94 9.90 13.50
C PRO A 354 -6.79 10.16 14.49
N HIS A 355 -6.19 9.12 15.07
CA HIS A 355 -5.05 9.28 15.99
C HIS A 355 -3.78 9.70 15.26
N ARG A 356 -3.52 9.11 14.08
CA ARG A 356 -2.41 9.54 13.20
C ARG A 356 -2.66 10.93 12.63
N PHE A 357 -3.92 11.24 12.30
CA PHE A 357 -4.32 12.57 11.85
C PHE A 357 -4.01 13.64 12.91
N ALA A 358 -4.52 13.47 14.14
CA ALA A 358 -4.28 14.39 15.25
C ALA A 358 -2.77 14.54 15.57
N ARG A 359 -2.00 13.42 15.49
CA ARG A 359 -0.55 13.50 15.68
C ARG A 359 0.13 14.30 14.57
N LEU A 360 -0.30 14.15 13.33
CA LEU A 360 0.24 14.96 12.21
C LEU A 360 -0.12 16.44 12.35
N GLU A 361 -1.30 16.80 12.88
CA GLU A 361 -1.66 18.19 13.20
C GLU A 361 -0.70 18.80 14.24
N GLU A 362 -0.44 18.06 15.33
CA GLU A 362 0.55 18.50 16.34
C GLU A 362 1.95 18.70 15.74
N LEU A 363 2.37 17.75 14.89
CA LEU A 363 3.68 17.82 14.23
C LEU A 363 3.74 18.96 13.22
N MET A 364 2.68 19.20 12.46
CA MET A 364 2.58 20.32 11.51
C MET A 364 2.68 21.65 12.25
N ALA A 365 1.91 21.84 13.32
CA ALA A 365 1.96 23.04 14.14
C ALA A 365 3.34 23.31 14.77
N ALA A 366 4.04 22.24 15.17
CA ALA A 366 5.37 22.34 15.77
C ALA A 366 6.51 22.61 14.77
N ASN A 367 6.31 22.28 13.47
CA ASN A 367 7.35 22.34 12.45
C ASN A 367 7.08 23.39 11.35
N ALA A 368 5.98 24.14 11.41
CA ALA A 368 5.73 25.21 10.46
C ALA A 368 6.66 26.40 10.70
N PRO A 369 7.23 27.03 9.64
CA PRO A 369 7.11 26.67 8.23
C PRO A 369 7.88 25.39 7.87
N LEU A 370 7.21 24.46 7.16
CA LEU A 370 7.72 23.11 6.92
C LEU A 370 8.74 23.07 5.78
N GLY A 371 9.95 22.59 6.08
CA GLY A 371 10.97 22.23 5.10
C GLY A 371 11.15 20.72 4.96
N VAL A 372 11.94 20.30 3.96
CA VAL A 372 12.15 18.88 3.63
C VAL A 372 12.73 18.05 4.80
N PRO A 373 13.73 18.54 5.57
CA PRO A 373 14.23 17.79 6.73
C PRO A 373 13.17 17.60 7.83
N ALA A 374 12.34 18.61 8.09
CA ALA A 374 11.27 18.53 9.06
C ALA A 374 10.16 17.57 8.59
N ALA A 375 9.83 17.57 7.28
CA ALA A 375 8.92 16.59 6.69
C ALA A 375 9.40 15.14 6.88
N ALA A 376 10.70 14.88 6.70
CA ALA A 376 11.28 13.57 6.98
C ALA A 376 11.19 13.20 8.48
N ALA A 377 11.42 14.14 9.39
CA ALA A 377 11.26 13.92 10.81
C ALA A 377 9.82 13.59 11.19
N MET A 378 8.83 14.28 10.61
CA MET A 378 7.40 13.97 10.79
C MET A 378 7.06 12.55 10.32
N LEU A 379 7.55 12.13 9.14
CA LEU A 379 7.34 10.79 8.60
C LEU A 379 7.99 9.69 9.45
N ARG A 380 9.02 10.02 10.24
CA ARG A 380 9.73 9.12 11.16
C ARG A 380 9.15 9.09 12.58
N ASP A 381 8.13 9.90 12.88
CA ASP A 381 7.60 10.01 14.24
C ASP A 381 6.90 8.73 14.70
N GLN A 382 7.32 8.17 15.83
CA GLN A 382 6.81 6.94 16.43
C GLN A 382 5.89 7.17 17.63
N ARG A 383 5.62 8.44 17.95
CA ARG A 383 4.83 8.79 19.11
C ARG A 383 3.34 8.87 18.79
N GLY A 384 2.53 8.67 19.81
CA GLY A 384 1.09 8.96 19.75
C GLY A 384 0.80 10.44 19.99
N THR A 385 -0.48 10.78 19.98
CA THR A 385 -1.00 12.12 20.29
C THR A 385 -0.47 12.62 21.62
N GLY A 386 -0.14 13.91 21.70
CA GLY A 386 0.52 14.53 22.85
C GLY A 386 1.97 14.11 23.05
N GLY A 387 2.62 13.49 22.06
CA GLY A 387 3.99 12.98 22.15
C GLY A 387 4.14 11.76 23.06
N LYS A 388 3.06 11.05 23.38
CA LYS A 388 3.04 9.89 24.27
C LYS A 388 3.86 8.73 23.66
N ASP A 389 4.63 8.04 24.51
CA ASP A 389 5.26 6.78 24.12
C ASP A 389 4.22 5.67 24.09
N ILE A 390 3.92 5.16 22.90
CA ILE A 390 2.95 4.09 22.65
C ILE A 390 3.62 2.79 22.21
N GLY A 391 4.94 2.72 22.36
CA GLY A 391 5.76 1.59 21.92
C GLY A 391 6.07 1.60 20.43
N VAL A 392 7.08 0.83 20.04
CA VAL A 392 7.52 0.75 18.64
C VAL A 392 6.53 -0.04 17.77
N GLY A 393 6.40 0.35 16.50
CA GLY A 393 5.54 -0.35 15.54
C GLY A 393 4.05 -0.33 15.90
N ASN A 394 3.61 0.72 16.59
CA ASN A 394 2.20 0.93 16.93
C ASN A 394 1.45 1.51 15.72
N ASP A 395 0.27 1.01 15.46
CA ASP A 395 -0.59 1.42 14.33
C ASP A 395 -1.12 2.86 14.45
N CYS A 396 -1.17 3.41 15.67
CA CYS A 396 -1.55 4.80 15.92
C CYS A 396 -0.38 5.80 15.77
N SER A 397 0.84 5.35 15.42
CA SER A 397 1.97 6.23 15.11
C SER A 397 2.07 6.53 13.61
N VAL A 398 2.68 7.66 13.26
CA VAL A 398 2.97 8.00 11.85
C VAL A 398 3.97 7.02 11.26
N ASN A 399 5.00 6.64 12.03
CA ASN A 399 5.93 5.58 11.67
C ASN A 399 5.53 4.27 12.33
N GLN A 400 4.76 3.46 11.63
CA GLN A 400 4.34 2.12 12.06
C GLN A 400 5.43 1.05 11.83
N SER A 401 6.57 1.42 11.26
CA SER A 401 7.66 0.50 10.86
C SER A 401 7.18 -0.62 9.89
N ILE A 402 6.24 -0.30 9.01
CA ILE A 402 5.69 -1.21 7.98
C ILE A 402 5.64 -0.57 6.58
N ALA A 403 6.07 0.67 6.44
CA ALA A 403 5.95 1.39 5.18
C ALA A 403 6.71 0.68 4.05
N HIS A 404 6.02 0.32 2.96
CA HIS A 404 6.71 -0.09 1.75
C HIS A 404 7.69 0.99 1.31
N HIS A 405 7.22 2.26 1.30
CA HIS A 405 8.08 3.42 1.06
C HIS A 405 7.58 4.65 1.81
N SER A 406 8.50 5.57 2.03
CA SER A 406 8.24 6.93 2.47
C SER A 406 8.81 7.89 1.42
N VAL A 407 8.11 8.97 1.12
CA VAL A 407 8.49 9.89 0.05
C VAL A 407 8.19 11.34 0.42
N ILE A 408 9.05 12.25 -0.03
CA ILE A 408 8.83 13.69 0.06
C ILE A 408 8.95 14.27 -1.34
N PHE A 409 8.06 15.19 -1.69
CA PHE A 409 8.10 15.90 -2.96
C PHE A 409 8.21 17.41 -2.72
N LYS A 410 9.02 18.08 -3.54
CA LYS A 410 8.98 19.53 -3.79
C LYS A 410 8.58 19.79 -5.24
N PRO A 411 7.28 19.91 -5.53
CA PRO A 411 6.75 20.07 -6.88
C PRO A 411 7.39 21.19 -7.69
N ALA A 412 7.61 22.33 -7.08
CA ALA A 412 8.12 23.53 -7.77
C ALA A 412 9.58 23.37 -8.27
N THR A 413 10.37 22.54 -7.61
CA THR A 413 11.77 22.26 -7.99
C THR A 413 11.94 20.89 -8.64
N LEU A 414 10.86 20.13 -8.82
CA LEU A 414 10.85 18.76 -9.35
C LEU A 414 11.78 17.81 -8.57
N GLN A 415 11.91 18.01 -7.27
CA GLN A 415 12.72 17.17 -6.40
C GLN A 415 11.87 16.14 -5.66
N MET A 416 12.38 14.91 -5.59
CA MET A 416 11.73 13.78 -4.92
C MET A 416 12.72 13.05 -4.04
N TRP A 417 12.41 12.90 -2.74
CA TRP A 417 13.20 12.11 -1.78
C TRP A 417 12.50 10.80 -1.49
N VAL A 418 13.22 9.69 -1.64
CA VAL A 418 12.69 8.33 -1.40
C VAL A 418 13.45 7.66 -0.28
N SER A 419 12.73 7.13 0.71
CA SER A 419 13.35 6.43 1.84
C SER A 419 14.00 5.12 1.40
N THR A 420 15.17 4.86 1.96
CA THR A 420 15.88 3.59 1.85
C THR A 420 15.50 2.65 2.99
N SER A 421 15.89 1.38 2.90
CA SER A 421 15.64 0.41 3.97
C SER A 421 16.46 0.72 5.24
N PRO A 422 15.93 0.39 6.43
CA PRO A 422 14.63 -0.21 6.68
C PRO A 422 13.52 0.85 6.76
N TRP A 423 12.41 0.63 6.04
CA TRP A 423 11.23 1.50 5.98
C TRP A 423 11.60 2.97 5.77
N GLN A 424 11.20 3.89 6.65
CA GLN A 424 11.60 5.32 6.63
C GLN A 424 12.78 5.66 7.53
N GLY A 425 13.37 4.65 8.20
CA GLY A 425 14.54 4.84 9.06
C GLY A 425 15.86 4.99 8.31
N GLY A 426 15.96 4.48 7.07
CA GLY A 426 17.12 4.69 6.21
C GLY A 426 17.24 6.13 5.70
N ALA A 427 18.28 6.42 4.91
CA ALA A 427 18.42 7.72 4.26
C ALA A 427 17.26 8.01 3.30
N PHE A 428 16.94 9.27 3.06
CA PHE A 428 16.06 9.70 1.97
C PHE A 428 16.94 10.21 0.83
N VAL A 429 16.91 9.50 -0.27
CA VAL A 429 17.72 9.76 -1.46
C VAL A 429 16.98 10.72 -2.38
N CYS A 430 17.60 11.83 -2.75
CA CYS A 430 17.00 12.88 -3.58
C CYS A 430 17.18 12.60 -5.07
N TYR A 431 16.13 12.78 -5.85
CA TYR A 431 16.15 12.73 -7.31
C TYR A 431 15.71 14.08 -7.90
N ASP A 432 16.51 14.64 -8.81
CA ASP A 432 16.12 15.77 -9.66
C ASP A 432 15.37 15.24 -10.90
N LEU A 433 14.05 15.25 -10.82
CA LEU A 433 13.21 14.75 -11.92
C LEU A 433 13.29 15.62 -13.17
N GLY A 434 13.59 16.93 -13.00
CA GLY A 434 13.78 17.83 -14.13
C GLY A 434 14.96 17.43 -15.04
N ALA A 435 16.00 16.84 -14.47
CA ALA A 435 17.11 16.27 -15.23
C ALA A 435 16.81 14.85 -15.74
N ILE A 436 16.36 13.96 -14.84
CA ILE A 436 16.20 12.52 -15.13
C ILE A 436 15.13 12.27 -16.20
N LEU A 437 13.98 12.95 -16.13
CA LEU A 437 12.86 12.70 -17.06
C LEU A 437 13.12 13.24 -18.48
N ARG A 438 14.17 14.04 -18.69
CA ARG A 438 14.53 14.52 -20.02
C ARG A 438 15.35 13.50 -20.82
N ASN A 439 16.46 13.07 -20.29
CA ASN A 439 17.34 12.08 -20.93
C ASN A 439 18.41 11.61 -19.93
N PRO A 440 18.12 10.60 -19.08
CA PRO A 440 19.07 10.15 -18.09
C PRO A 440 20.21 9.33 -18.73
N ASP A 441 21.43 9.53 -18.23
CA ASP A 441 22.57 8.67 -18.54
C ASP A 441 22.51 7.44 -17.60
N PRO A 442 22.34 6.22 -18.11
CA PRO A 442 22.30 5.02 -17.28
C PRO A 442 23.61 4.73 -16.53
N ALA A 443 24.74 5.28 -16.98
CA ALA A 443 26.04 5.12 -16.33
C ALA A 443 26.28 6.14 -15.20
N ALA A 444 25.58 7.28 -15.22
CA ALA A 444 25.69 8.30 -14.18
C ALA A 444 24.84 7.99 -12.95
N GLU A 445 25.23 8.50 -11.78
CA GLU A 445 24.35 8.49 -10.60
C GLU A 445 23.12 9.35 -10.88
N LEU A 446 21.92 8.78 -10.60
CA LEU A 446 20.66 9.51 -10.81
C LEU A 446 20.25 10.34 -9.61
N TYR A 447 20.74 10.01 -8.42
CA TYR A 447 20.41 10.74 -7.20
C TYR A 447 21.43 11.85 -6.92
N ASP A 448 20.98 12.88 -6.23
CA ASP A 448 21.80 14.00 -5.75
C ASP A 448 22.21 13.75 -4.29
N SER A 449 23.46 13.35 -4.07
CA SER A 449 24.01 13.09 -2.74
C SER A 449 24.11 14.34 -1.87
N ALA A 450 24.16 15.55 -2.47
CA ALA A 450 24.22 16.80 -1.71
C ALA A 450 22.88 17.15 -1.04
N GLN A 451 21.79 16.59 -1.54
CA GLN A 451 20.43 16.79 -1.03
C GLN A 451 19.92 15.59 -0.21
N GLU A 452 20.77 14.61 0.06
CA GLU A 452 20.38 13.42 0.85
C GLU A 452 20.03 13.81 2.29
N ILE A 453 18.94 13.24 2.81
CA ILE A 453 18.62 13.32 4.23
C ILE A 453 19.21 12.08 4.90
N PRO A 454 20.10 12.23 5.89
CA PRO A 454 20.75 11.11 6.54
C PRO A 454 19.78 10.12 7.19
N SER A 455 20.20 8.88 7.32
CA SER A 455 19.48 7.85 8.09
C SER A 455 19.25 8.30 9.52
N ASP A 456 18.14 7.88 10.11
CA ASP A 456 17.87 8.06 11.54
C ASP A 456 18.71 7.06 12.35
N THR A 457 19.91 7.49 12.72
CA THR A 457 20.87 6.65 13.44
C THR A 457 20.36 6.22 14.81
N ALA A 458 19.55 7.05 15.48
CA ALA A 458 18.96 6.73 16.77
C ALA A 458 17.92 5.62 16.64
N TYR A 459 17.04 5.73 15.65
CA TYR A 459 16.08 4.69 15.30
C TYR A 459 16.78 3.38 14.93
N LEU A 460 17.76 3.44 14.04
CA LEU A 460 18.48 2.25 13.57
C LEU A 460 19.25 1.52 14.69
N ALA A 461 19.80 2.26 15.65
CA ALA A 461 20.55 1.68 16.76
C ALA A 461 19.67 1.11 17.87
N ARG A 462 18.53 1.74 18.16
CA ARG A 462 17.68 1.43 19.32
C ARG A 462 16.36 0.78 18.97
N ASP A 463 15.59 1.40 18.07
CA ASP A 463 14.19 1.04 17.87
C ASP A 463 14.01 -0.04 16.79
N TYR A 464 14.78 0.01 15.72
CA TYR A 464 14.72 -1.00 14.66
C TYR A 464 15.01 -2.42 15.16
N PRO A 465 16.08 -2.69 15.94
CA PRO A 465 16.31 -4.02 16.52
C PRO A 465 15.16 -4.47 17.43
N ARG A 466 14.53 -3.55 18.17
CA ARG A 466 13.36 -3.83 19.01
C ARG A 466 12.15 -4.25 18.16
N VAL A 467 11.87 -3.55 17.06
CA VAL A 467 10.78 -3.91 16.13
C VAL A 467 10.99 -5.31 15.58
N VAL A 468 12.20 -5.61 15.11
CA VAL A 468 12.55 -6.93 14.56
C VAL A 468 12.36 -8.03 15.61
N ALA A 469 12.94 -7.85 16.80
CA ALA A 469 12.83 -8.79 17.91
C ALA A 469 11.36 -8.99 18.32
N TYR A 470 10.60 -7.91 18.47
CA TYR A 470 9.19 -7.94 18.84
C TYR A 470 8.35 -8.77 17.86
N ARG A 471 8.53 -8.57 16.55
CA ARG A 471 7.83 -9.34 15.53
C ARG A 471 8.21 -10.82 15.54
N GLN A 472 9.49 -11.13 15.65
CA GLN A 472 9.98 -12.51 15.69
C GLN A 472 9.47 -13.27 16.93
N LEU A 473 9.53 -12.65 18.10
CA LEU A 473 9.03 -13.23 19.35
C LEU A 473 7.51 -13.43 19.30
N GLY A 474 6.77 -12.42 18.86
CA GLY A 474 5.32 -12.50 18.69
C GLY A 474 4.89 -13.59 17.70
N ALA A 475 5.61 -13.75 16.58
CA ALA A 475 5.36 -14.81 15.62
C ALA A 475 5.60 -16.21 16.22
N ARG A 476 6.61 -16.36 17.09
CA ARG A 476 6.85 -17.63 17.82
C ARG A 476 5.71 -17.95 18.78
N ILE A 477 5.18 -16.95 19.51
CA ILE A 477 4.03 -17.12 20.41
C ILE A 477 2.78 -17.52 19.60
N ARG A 478 2.45 -16.83 18.52
CA ARG A 478 1.31 -17.17 17.65
C ARG A 478 1.42 -18.59 17.07
N ARG A 479 2.62 -19.01 16.66
CA ARG A 479 2.85 -20.37 16.19
C ARG A 479 2.62 -21.42 17.29
N ALA A 480 3.03 -21.13 18.53
CA ALA A 480 2.76 -22.00 19.67
C ALA A 480 1.25 -22.13 19.94
N MET A 481 0.52 -21.00 19.92
CA MET A 481 -0.94 -20.98 20.05
C MET A 481 -1.62 -21.83 18.95
N LYS A 482 -1.29 -21.59 17.68
CA LYS A 482 -1.86 -22.32 16.53
C LYS A 482 -1.59 -23.83 16.62
N ALA A 483 -0.46 -24.23 17.20
CA ALA A 483 -0.09 -25.63 17.39
C ALA A 483 -0.63 -26.25 18.70
N GLY A 484 -1.40 -25.52 19.51
CA GLY A 484 -1.88 -25.97 20.82
C GLY A 484 -0.75 -26.28 21.82
N ARG A 485 0.42 -25.66 21.66
CA ARG A 485 1.61 -25.92 22.50
C ARG A 485 1.87 -24.75 23.45
N LYS A 486 2.46 -25.08 24.60
CA LYS A 486 2.96 -24.03 25.51
C LYS A 486 4.21 -23.37 24.91
N ALA A 487 4.26 -22.05 25.00
CA ALA A 487 5.47 -21.29 24.74
C ALA A 487 6.39 -21.34 25.97
N ASP A 488 7.68 -21.22 25.74
CA ASP A 488 8.67 -21.11 26.80
C ASP A 488 8.42 -19.85 27.65
N GLY A 489 8.60 -19.96 28.97
CA GLY A 489 8.44 -18.86 29.91
C GLY A 489 9.40 -17.70 29.62
N GLU A 490 10.65 -17.99 29.26
CA GLU A 490 11.64 -16.99 28.85
C GLU A 490 11.20 -16.24 27.58
N LEU A 491 10.61 -16.94 26.60
CA LEU A 491 10.03 -16.32 25.40
C LEU A 491 8.94 -15.31 25.77
N ILE A 492 8.03 -15.69 26.67
CA ILE A 492 6.91 -14.83 27.10
C ILE A 492 7.43 -13.58 27.82
N GLU A 493 8.37 -13.76 28.75
CA GLU A 493 8.97 -12.67 29.51
C GLU A 493 9.73 -11.69 28.60
N THR A 494 10.60 -12.23 27.74
CA THR A 494 11.37 -11.44 26.77
C THR A 494 10.46 -10.64 25.84
N PHE A 495 9.38 -11.27 25.34
CA PHE A 495 8.40 -10.57 24.50
C PHE A 495 7.73 -9.41 25.25
N ALA A 496 7.28 -9.65 26.49
CA ALA A 496 6.67 -8.61 27.33
C ALA A 496 7.60 -7.41 27.57
N GLN A 497 8.89 -7.69 27.81
CA GLN A 497 9.90 -6.66 28.08
C GLN A 497 10.35 -5.92 26.82
N THR A 498 10.22 -6.54 25.64
CA THR A 498 10.68 -5.93 24.38
C THR A 498 9.87 -4.69 24.01
N ASN A 499 8.54 -4.67 24.27
CA ASN A 499 7.67 -3.55 23.86
C ASN A 499 6.50 -3.34 24.85
N PRO A 500 6.80 -3.05 26.13
CA PRO A 500 5.78 -3.02 27.20
C PRO A 500 4.79 -1.86 27.07
N GLN A 501 5.12 -0.79 26.35
CA GLN A 501 4.24 0.38 26.12
C GLN A 501 3.19 0.12 25.04
N ASN A 502 3.41 -0.89 24.18
CA ASN A 502 2.47 -1.23 23.12
C ASN A 502 1.37 -2.16 23.65
N PHE A 503 0.12 -1.73 23.60
CA PHE A 503 -1.02 -2.52 24.08
C PHE A 503 -1.15 -3.87 23.37
N HIS A 504 -0.73 -4.00 22.11
CA HIS A 504 -0.72 -5.27 21.38
C HIS A 504 0.16 -6.33 22.02
N THR A 505 1.21 -5.94 22.76
CA THR A 505 2.04 -6.87 23.55
C THR A 505 1.18 -7.61 24.56
N TRP A 506 0.42 -6.88 25.31
CA TRP A 506 -0.41 -7.40 26.38
C TRP A 506 -1.68 -8.08 25.86
N LYS A 507 -2.23 -7.60 24.73
CA LYS A 507 -3.33 -8.27 24.03
C LYS A 507 -2.90 -9.69 23.59
N LEU A 508 -1.77 -9.83 22.88
CA LEU A 508 -1.27 -11.12 22.43
C LEU A 508 -0.97 -12.09 23.59
N LEU A 509 -0.42 -11.57 24.69
CA LEU A 509 -0.20 -12.39 25.89
C LEU A 509 -1.51 -12.82 26.55
N GLY A 510 -2.51 -11.97 26.60
CA GLY A 510 -3.85 -12.30 27.07
C GLY A 510 -4.50 -13.41 26.23
N GLU A 511 -4.47 -13.28 24.91
CA GLU A 511 -4.95 -14.29 23.97
C GLU A 511 -4.19 -15.62 24.11
N TYR A 512 -2.86 -15.56 24.29
CA TYR A 512 -2.05 -16.74 24.55
C TYR A 512 -2.47 -17.46 25.81
N TYR A 513 -2.62 -16.76 26.95
CA TYR A 513 -3.02 -17.38 28.22
C TYR A 513 -4.43 -17.94 28.15
N LEU A 514 -5.39 -17.27 27.49
CA LEU A 514 -6.71 -17.84 27.21
C LEU A 514 -6.61 -19.15 26.43
N SER A 515 -5.77 -19.20 25.41
CA SER A 515 -5.56 -20.42 24.61
C SER A 515 -4.98 -21.59 25.42
N GLN A 516 -4.33 -21.29 26.55
CA GLN A 516 -3.78 -22.29 27.49
C GLN A 516 -4.73 -22.60 28.66
N GLY A 517 -5.91 -21.99 28.74
CA GLY A 517 -6.86 -22.14 29.83
C GLY A 517 -6.43 -21.44 31.13
N ASP A 518 -5.54 -20.45 31.07
CA ASP A 518 -5.06 -19.67 32.20
C ASP A 518 -5.76 -18.32 32.26
N ASP A 519 -7.02 -18.34 32.71
CA ASP A 519 -7.88 -17.17 32.76
C ASP A 519 -7.29 -16.06 33.67
N GLY A 520 -6.60 -16.42 34.74
CA GLY A 520 -6.01 -15.47 35.69
C GLY A 520 -4.90 -14.62 35.04
N ARG A 521 -3.93 -15.27 34.36
CA ARG A 521 -2.87 -14.53 33.62
C ARG A 521 -3.41 -13.83 32.38
N ALA A 522 -4.45 -14.36 31.74
CA ALA A 522 -5.12 -13.71 30.63
C ALA A 522 -5.76 -12.38 31.09
N ALA A 523 -6.58 -12.40 32.15
CA ALA A 523 -7.20 -11.20 32.71
C ALA A 523 -6.18 -10.14 33.17
N GLN A 524 -5.06 -10.58 33.77
CA GLN A 524 -3.96 -9.67 34.13
C GLN A 524 -3.33 -9.03 32.90
N SER A 525 -3.09 -9.80 31.83
CA SER A 525 -2.50 -9.29 30.59
C SER A 525 -3.43 -8.28 29.90
N PHE A 526 -4.71 -8.59 29.78
CA PHE A 526 -5.69 -7.62 29.25
C PHE A 526 -5.81 -6.37 30.14
N GLY A 527 -5.67 -6.50 31.46
CA GLY A 527 -5.56 -5.36 32.37
C GLY A 527 -4.41 -4.44 32.03
N LYS A 528 -3.21 -5.00 31.80
CA LYS A 528 -2.02 -4.24 31.37
C LYS A 528 -2.21 -3.59 30.00
N ALA A 529 -2.91 -4.24 29.06
CA ALA A 529 -3.24 -3.63 27.78
C ALA A 529 -4.10 -2.38 27.96
N LEU A 530 -5.11 -2.43 28.83
CA LEU A 530 -5.96 -1.28 29.14
C LEU A 530 -5.18 -0.15 29.84
N GLU A 531 -4.25 -0.49 30.75
CA GLU A 531 -3.37 0.48 31.42
C GLU A 531 -2.38 1.18 30.47
N ALA A 532 -1.88 0.48 29.45
CA ALA A 532 -1.03 1.08 28.41
C ALA A 532 -1.75 2.19 27.62
N GLY A 533 -3.08 2.15 27.63
CA GLY A 533 -3.97 3.04 26.90
C GLY A 533 -4.11 2.61 25.44
N ILE A 534 -5.34 2.34 25.06
CA ILE A 534 -5.71 1.87 23.73
C ILE A 534 -6.41 3.01 22.99
N PRO A 535 -5.77 3.68 22.04
CA PRO A 535 -6.40 4.77 21.30
C PRO A 535 -7.55 4.27 20.42
N ARG A 536 -7.39 3.13 19.77
CA ARG A 536 -8.38 2.51 18.88
C ARG A 536 -9.54 1.91 19.66
N ARG A 537 -10.74 2.41 19.38
CA ARG A 537 -11.95 1.96 20.09
C ARG A 537 -12.34 0.52 19.77
N ASP A 538 -12.12 0.05 18.53
CA ASP A 538 -12.36 -1.34 18.14
C ASP A 538 -11.51 -2.30 18.97
N GLU A 539 -10.22 -1.99 19.15
CA GLU A 539 -9.29 -2.78 19.95
C GLU A 539 -9.64 -2.70 21.46
N LEU A 540 -10.02 -1.52 21.94
CA LEU A 540 -10.48 -1.35 23.32
C LEU A 540 -11.66 -2.26 23.63
N LEU A 541 -12.71 -2.22 22.81
CA LEU A 541 -13.90 -3.05 22.97
C LEU A 541 -13.59 -4.56 22.85
N ALA A 542 -12.69 -4.94 21.95
CA ALA A 542 -12.26 -6.31 21.79
C ALA A 542 -11.54 -6.83 23.05
N ILE A 543 -10.63 -6.02 23.62
CA ILE A 543 -9.87 -6.39 24.82
C ILE A 543 -10.78 -6.41 26.07
N GLU A 544 -11.70 -5.46 26.22
CA GLU A 544 -12.70 -5.47 27.30
C GLU A 544 -13.56 -6.73 27.24
N ARG A 545 -14.05 -7.12 26.06
CA ARG A 545 -14.79 -8.36 25.85
C ARG A 545 -13.97 -9.58 26.25
N LEU A 546 -12.75 -9.73 25.71
CA LEU A 546 -11.87 -10.87 26.01
C LEU A 546 -11.57 -10.95 27.53
N LYS A 547 -11.35 -9.81 28.20
CA LYS A 547 -11.16 -9.75 29.64
C LYS A 547 -12.39 -10.23 30.40
N SER A 548 -13.59 -9.89 29.93
CA SER A 548 -14.86 -10.32 30.57
C SER A 548 -15.15 -11.82 30.41
N GLU A 549 -14.56 -12.47 29.40
CA GLU A 549 -14.67 -13.91 29.15
C GLU A 549 -13.77 -14.73 30.11
N CYS A 550 -12.76 -14.10 30.73
CA CYS A 550 -11.90 -14.76 31.72
C CYS A 550 -12.70 -15.09 32.99
N LYS A 551 -12.66 -16.34 33.40
CA LYS A 551 -13.29 -16.79 34.66
C LYS A 551 -12.45 -16.31 35.85
N PRO A 552 -13.08 -15.88 36.96
CA PRO A 552 -12.37 -15.42 38.15
C PRO A 552 -11.57 -16.53 38.85
#